data_62f622a07f0e54970c22f1210ea1e9bd
#
_entry.id   62f622a07f0e54970c22f1210ea1e9bd
#
_cell.length_a   1.000
_cell.length_b   1.000
_cell.length_c   1.000
_cell.angle_alpha   90.00
_cell.angle_beta   90.00
_cell.angle_gamma   90.00
#
_symmetry.space_group_name_H-M   'P 1'
#
loop_
_entity.id
_entity.type
_entity.pdbx_description
1 polymer ?
#
loop_
_entity_poly.entity_id
_entity_poly.type
_entity_poly.pdbx_seq_one_letter_code
_entity_poly.pdbx_strand_id
1 'polypeptide(L)'
;MTDAKSKDLKIEHVSVDDLIPYAKNARTHSDTQIAQIAASMTEFGFVNPILLGEDNIIIAGHGRLMAAKLLDMKNVPTIRLNHLNEAQRRALVIADNKIAENAGWDENLLREELSALEDLDFNVDLLGFDAEELDNLFLDDTGSGGLTDEDSAPEVPEKPVSVEGDIWICGEHKVLCGDSTMIDSYNALMGEELADMVFTDPPYNVNYANSMKDKMRGKARPIQNDNLGDGFGDFLYDVCTNLMMMCKGAMYVCMSSSELHTLHGAFVGAGGKWSTFIIWAKNTFTLGRADYQRQYEPILYGWKDGHEHFWCGARDQSDVWFVNKPVKNDLHPTMKPVELV
;
A
#
# COMPACT_ATOMS: atom_id res chain seq x y z
N MET A 1 -1.63 31.45 22.77
CA MET A 1 -2.79 30.50 22.70
C MET A 1 -4.03 31.38 22.83
N THR A 2 -4.77 31.56 21.73
CA THR A 2 -6.04 32.29 21.73
C THR A 2 -7.09 31.34 22.33
N ASP A 3 -7.72 31.77 23.43
CA ASP A 3 -8.86 31.08 24.03
C ASP A 3 -9.89 30.74 22.93
N ALA A 4 -10.13 29.43 22.70
CA ALA A 4 -11.21 28.98 21.86
C ALA A 4 -12.52 29.40 22.55
N LYS A 5 -13.12 30.53 22.11
CA LYS A 5 -14.38 31.03 22.65
C LYS A 5 -15.46 29.97 22.32
N SER A 6 -15.80 29.15 23.30
CA SER A 6 -17.02 28.38 23.31
C SER A 6 -18.20 29.37 23.23
N LYS A 7 -18.96 29.32 22.12
CA LYS A 7 -20.22 30.04 22.00
C LYS A 7 -21.34 29.04 22.18
N ASP A 8 -22.34 29.36 22.97
CA ASP A 8 -23.54 28.55 23.15
C ASP A 8 -24.28 28.45 21.78
N LEU A 9 -24.04 27.39 21.04
CA LEU A 9 -24.73 27.08 19.80
C LEU A 9 -26.02 26.33 20.14
N LYS A 10 -27.13 26.77 19.57
CA LYS A 10 -28.45 26.14 19.79
C LYS A 10 -28.90 25.39 18.56
N ILE A 11 -29.48 24.24 18.77
CA ILE A 11 -30.16 23.47 17.72
C ILE A 11 -31.55 24.07 17.52
N GLU A 12 -31.87 24.40 16.27
CA GLU A 12 -33.17 24.87 15.82
C GLU A 12 -33.69 23.89 14.76
N HIS A 13 -35.01 23.76 14.62
CA HIS A 13 -35.62 23.02 13.53
C HIS A 13 -36.10 23.99 12.47
N VAL A 14 -35.57 23.86 11.26
CA VAL A 14 -35.91 24.72 10.12
C VAL A 14 -36.56 23.90 9.02
N SER A 15 -37.53 24.46 8.34
CA SER A 15 -38.17 23.83 7.19
C SER A 15 -37.15 23.53 6.09
N VAL A 16 -37.21 22.35 5.53
CA VAL A 16 -36.34 21.91 4.41
C VAL A 16 -36.48 22.84 3.20
N ASP A 17 -37.67 23.42 2.99
CA ASP A 17 -37.96 24.34 1.88
C ASP A 17 -37.34 25.74 2.11
N ASP A 18 -37.09 26.13 3.35
CA ASP A 18 -36.45 27.41 3.71
C ASP A 18 -34.93 27.40 3.61
N LEU A 19 -34.31 26.23 3.41
CA LEU A 19 -32.88 26.09 3.34
C LEU A 19 -32.34 26.39 1.95
N ILE A 20 -31.35 27.27 1.88
CA ILE A 20 -30.74 27.75 0.64
C ILE A 20 -29.36 27.08 0.44
N PRO A 21 -29.20 26.21 -0.56
CA PRO A 21 -27.89 25.67 -0.90
C PRO A 21 -26.91 26.77 -1.30
N TYR A 22 -25.67 26.68 -0.82
CA TYR A 22 -24.64 27.65 -1.22
C TYR A 22 -24.23 27.42 -2.69
N ALA A 23 -24.50 28.40 -3.55
CA ALA A 23 -24.32 28.28 -4.99
C ALA A 23 -22.87 28.02 -5.44
N LYS A 24 -21.86 28.34 -4.60
CA LYS A 24 -20.43 28.12 -4.87
C LYS A 24 -19.88 26.94 -4.07
N ASN A 25 -20.73 25.99 -3.64
CA ASN A 25 -20.25 24.77 -3.02
C ASN A 25 -19.47 23.94 -4.04
N ALA A 26 -18.19 23.72 -3.80
CA ALA A 26 -17.34 22.94 -4.69
C ALA A 26 -17.49 21.42 -4.51
N ARG A 27 -18.10 20.96 -3.40
CA ARG A 27 -18.30 19.53 -3.14
C ARG A 27 -19.53 19.02 -3.87
N THR A 28 -19.34 17.97 -4.66
CA THR A 28 -20.41 17.25 -5.36
C THR A 28 -20.83 16.03 -4.55
N HIS A 29 -22.08 15.60 -4.73
CA HIS A 29 -22.63 14.40 -4.10
C HIS A 29 -23.25 13.52 -5.17
N SER A 30 -22.85 12.24 -5.23
CA SER A 30 -23.48 11.26 -6.09
C SER A 30 -24.83 10.81 -5.53
N ASP A 31 -25.71 10.30 -6.37
CA ASP A 31 -26.99 9.73 -5.94
C ASP A 31 -26.79 8.57 -4.96
N THR A 32 -25.75 7.77 -5.16
CA THR A 32 -25.34 6.69 -4.24
C THR A 32 -25.01 7.24 -2.86
N GLN A 33 -24.17 8.28 -2.77
CA GLN A 33 -23.82 8.91 -1.50
C GLN A 33 -25.03 9.52 -0.80
N ILE A 34 -25.94 10.12 -1.55
CA ILE A 34 -27.19 10.67 -0.98
C ILE A 34 -28.06 9.54 -0.40
N ALA A 35 -28.16 8.40 -1.08
CA ALA A 35 -28.86 7.23 -0.59
C ALA A 35 -28.21 6.65 0.69
N GLN A 36 -26.88 6.58 0.76
CA GLN A 36 -26.16 6.16 1.96
C GLN A 36 -26.44 7.09 3.15
N ILE A 37 -26.39 8.42 2.94
CA ILE A 37 -26.74 9.40 3.98
C ILE A 37 -28.19 9.23 4.43
N ALA A 38 -29.14 9.00 3.51
CA ALA A 38 -30.53 8.78 3.83
C ALA A 38 -30.74 7.48 4.63
N ALA A 39 -30.06 6.39 4.26
CA ALA A 39 -30.10 5.14 5.02
C ALA A 39 -29.56 5.32 6.46
N SER A 40 -28.43 6.00 6.61
CA SER A 40 -27.84 6.35 7.91
C SER A 40 -28.80 7.23 8.75
N MET A 41 -29.50 8.19 8.14
CA MET A 41 -30.50 9.01 8.84
C MET A 41 -31.73 8.19 9.26
N THR A 42 -32.09 7.17 8.51
CA THR A 42 -33.21 6.29 8.86
C THR A 42 -32.87 5.41 10.04
N GLU A 43 -31.66 4.90 10.09
CA GLU A 43 -31.20 4.00 11.16
C GLU A 43 -30.86 4.76 12.45
N PHE A 44 -30.03 5.78 12.35
CA PHE A 44 -29.49 6.49 13.52
C PHE A 44 -30.22 7.80 13.86
N GLY A 45 -31.14 8.24 13.00
CA GLY A 45 -31.76 9.55 13.08
C GLY A 45 -30.87 10.66 12.50
N PHE A 46 -31.39 11.89 12.53
CA PHE A 46 -30.66 13.07 12.05
C PHE A 46 -29.71 13.59 13.14
N VAL A 47 -28.58 12.92 13.36
CA VAL A 47 -27.66 13.15 14.48
C VAL A 47 -26.70 14.32 14.27
N ASN A 48 -26.42 14.73 13.03
CA ASN A 48 -25.49 15.81 12.68
C ASN A 48 -26.24 17.03 12.10
N PRO A 49 -26.47 18.12 12.83
CA PRO A 49 -27.20 19.30 12.35
C PRO A 49 -26.59 19.95 11.12
N ILE A 50 -27.42 20.59 10.29
CA ILE A 50 -26.98 21.42 9.16
C ILE A 50 -26.50 22.78 9.72
N LEU A 51 -25.34 23.26 9.27
CA LEU A 51 -24.79 24.54 9.66
C LEU A 51 -25.27 25.63 8.70
N LEU A 52 -25.86 26.71 9.25
CA LEU A 52 -26.46 27.81 8.51
C LEU A 52 -25.79 29.16 8.80
N GLY A 53 -25.83 30.04 7.79
CA GLY A 53 -25.68 31.48 7.96
C GLY A 53 -26.96 32.14 8.46
N GLU A 54 -26.92 33.50 8.63
CA GLU A 54 -28.09 34.27 9.02
C GLU A 54 -29.27 34.22 8.04
N ASP A 55 -28.93 34.03 6.78
CA ASP A 55 -29.82 34.07 5.59
C ASP A 55 -30.30 32.69 5.16
N ASN A 56 -30.28 31.67 6.03
CA ASN A 56 -30.56 30.28 5.74
C ASN A 56 -29.67 29.64 4.67
N ILE A 57 -28.59 30.29 4.26
CA ILE A 57 -27.62 29.69 3.35
C ILE A 57 -26.83 28.62 4.11
N ILE A 58 -26.74 27.44 3.50
CA ILE A 58 -26.04 26.29 4.05
C ILE A 58 -24.52 26.52 3.99
N ILE A 59 -23.85 26.39 5.14
CA ILE A 59 -22.40 26.39 5.27
C ILE A 59 -21.86 24.96 5.19
N ALA A 60 -22.50 24.01 5.91
CA ALA A 60 -22.14 22.59 5.87
C ALA A 60 -23.40 21.70 5.96
N GLY A 61 -23.36 20.57 5.26
CA GLY A 61 -24.45 19.59 5.26
C GLY A 61 -25.35 19.59 4.03
N HIS A 62 -24.83 19.96 2.85
CA HIS A 62 -25.58 19.92 1.58
C HIS A 62 -26.09 18.51 1.25
N GLY A 63 -25.27 17.46 1.41
CA GLY A 63 -25.68 16.06 1.25
C GLY A 63 -26.81 15.67 2.21
N ARG A 64 -26.75 16.16 3.47
CA ARG A 64 -27.81 15.92 4.47
C ARG A 64 -29.14 16.58 4.09
N LEU A 65 -29.10 17.79 3.48
CA LEU A 65 -30.31 18.39 2.92
C LEU A 65 -30.90 17.54 1.80
N MET A 66 -30.05 17.05 0.88
CA MET A 66 -30.51 16.20 -0.24
C MET A 66 -31.13 14.90 0.27
N ALA A 67 -30.49 14.25 1.24
CA ALA A 67 -31.02 13.04 1.90
C ALA A 67 -32.34 13.31 2.64
N ALA A 68 -32.44 14.43 3.35
CA ALA A 68 -33.67 14.83 4.03
C ALA A 68 -34.85 15.05 3.04
N LYS A 69 -34.55 15.61 1.85
CA LYS A 69 -35.54 15.74 0.76
C LYS A 69 -35.96 14.38 0.21
N LEU A 70 -34.99 13.46 0.05
CA LEU A 70 -35.26 12.09 -0.39
C LEU A 70 -36.17 11.33 0.59
N LEU A 71 -36.04 11.64 1.90
CA LEU A 71 -36.84 11.06 2.98
C LEU A 71 -38.16 11.83 3.26
N ASP A 72 -38.55 12.81 2.43
CA ASP A 72 -39.71 13.65 2.61
C ASP A 72 -39.81 14.34 4.00
N MET A 73 -38.66 14.62 4.62
CA MET A 73 -38.62 15.32 5.91
C MET A 73 -39.09 16.76 5.77
N LYS A 74 -39.97 17.22 6.69
CA LYS A 74 -40.48 18.59 6.68
C LYS A 74 -39.53 19.59 7.34
N ASN A 75 -38.92 19.20 8.45
CA ASN A 75 -37.99 20.02 9.23
C ASN A 75 -36.74 19.23 9.54
N VAL A 76 -35.60 19.90 9.63
CA VAL A 76 -34.31 19.32 9.94
C VAL A 76 -33.60 20.10 11.04
N PRO A 77 -32.79 19.45 11.89
CA PRO A 77 -32.01 20.15 12.92
C PRO A 77 -30.92 20.98 12.27
N THR A 78 -30.78 22.21 12.73
CA THR A 78 -29.83 23.18 12.21
C THR A 78 -29.13 23.93 13.33
N ILE A 79 -27.95 24.49 13.07
CA ILE A 79 -27.22 25.38 13.95
C ILE A 79 -26.84 26.64 13.18
N ARG A 80 -27.19 27.81 13.73
CA ARG A 80 -26.84 29.11 13.13
C ARG A 80 -25.49 29.61 13.61
N LEU A 81 -24.63 29.99 12.64
CA LEU A 81 -23.30 30.52 12.87
C LEU A 81 -23.24 32.02 12.60
N ASN A 82 -24.12 32.80 13.28
CA ASN A 82 -24.26 34.24 13.09
C ASN A 82 -23.01 35.08 13.45
N HIS A 83 -22.07 34.47 14.13
CA HIS A 83 -20.83 35.12 14.53
C HIS A 83 -19.74 35.11 13.46
N LEU A 84 -19.92 34.40 12.36
CA LEU A 84 -18.96 34.32 11.30
C LEU A 84 -19.20 35.41 10.25
N ASN A 85 -18.12 36.12 9.90
CA ASN A 85 -18.17 37.01 8.74
C ASN A 85 -18.15 36.24 7.43
N GLU A 86 -18.36 36.90 6.29
CA GLU A 86 -18.44 36.28 4.97
C GLU A 86 -17.17 35.45 4.64
N ALA A 87 -15.99 35.98 4.90
CA ALA A 87 -14.71 35.29 4.62
C ALA A 87 -14.59 34.02 5.46
N GLN A 88 -14.95 34.07 6.74
CA GLN A 88 -14.95 32.92 7.64
C GLN A 88 -15.97 31.85 7.23
N ARG A 89 -17.17 32.24 6.80
CA ARG A 89 -18.19 31.30 6.27
C ARG A 89 -17.67 30.57 5.03
N ARG A 90 -17.11 31.30 4.07
CA ARG A 90 -16.53 30.70 2.84
C ARG A 90 -15.35 29.78 3.14
N ALA A 91 -14.48 30.18 4.05
CA ALA A 91 -13.37 29.34 4.49
C ALA A 91 -13.85 28.05 5.18
N LEU A 92 -14.89 28.14 6.02
CA LEU A 92 -15.46 26.99 6.71
C LEU A 92 -16.10 25.98 5.76
N VAL A 93 -16.78 26.42 4.69
CA VAL A 93 -17.31 25.53 3.65
C VAL A 93 -16.22 24.65 3.05
N ILE A 94 -15.01 25.20 2.85
CA ILE A 94 -13.88 24.44 2.29
C ILE A 94 -13.23 23.57 3.37
N ALA A 95 -12.97 24.15 4.54
CA ALA A 95 -12.25 23.49 5.62
C ALA A 95 -13.00 22.26 6.17
N ASP A 96 -14.31 22.35 6.37
CA ASP A 96 -15.16 21.25 6.85
C ASP A 96 -15.04 20.01 5.96
N ASN A 97 -15.03 20.22 4.65
CA ASN A 97 -14.85 19.14 3.70
C ASN A 97 -13.40 18.63 3.64
N LYS A 98 -12.41 19.55 3.58
CA LYS A 98 -11.02 19.14 3.34
C LYS A 98 -10.37 18.49 4.57
N ILE A 99 -10.72 18.94 5.78
CA ILE A 99 -10.17 18.35 7.00
C ILE A 99 -10.68 16.92 7.19
N ALA A 100 -11.95 16.65 6.85
CA ALA A 100 -12.50 15.29 6.91
C ALA A 100 -11.79 14.31 5.95
N GLU A 101 -11.35 14.77 4.78
CA GLU A 101 -10.61 13.97 3.81
C GLU A 101 -9.17 13.63 4.25
N ASN A 102 -8.61 14.39 5.21
CA ASN A 102 -7.24 14.14 5.70
C ASN A 102 -7.19 13.06 6.79
N ALA A 103 -8.34 12.59 7.28
CA ALA A 103 -8.40 11.49 8.23
C ALA A 103 -8.29 10.15 7.48
N GLY A 104 -7.62 9.18 8.10
CA GLY A 104 -7.58 7.79 7.65
C GLY A 104 -8.17 6.89 8.73
N TRP A 105 -8.23 5.61 8.42
CA TRP A 105 -8.65 4.56 9.34
C TRP A 105 -7.43 3.82 9.88
N ASP A 106 -7.48 3.37 11.11
CA ASP A 106 -6.66 2.26 11.59
C ASP A 106 -7.38 0.98 11.14
N GLU A 107 -6.85 0.34 10.11
CA GLU A 107 -7.52 -0.78 9.43
C GLU A 107 -7.74 -1.98 10.37
N ASN A 108 -6.82 -2.23 11.31
CA ASN A 108 -6.96 -3.32 12.25
C ASN A 108 -8.12 -3.07 13.25
N LEU A 109 -8.17 -1.88 13.82
CA LEU A 109 -9.27 -1.49 14.71
C LEU A 109 -10.60 -1.42 13.96
N LEU A 110 -10.59 -0.94 12.71
CA LEU A 110 -11.80 -0.88 11.89
C LEU A 110 -12.33 -2.29 11.60
N ARG A 111 -11.47 -3.24 11.27
CA ARG A 111 -11.83 -4.64 11.03
C ARG A 111 -12.42 -5.28 12.28
N GLU A 112 -11.78 -5.10 13.45
CA GLU A 112 -12.29 -5.59 14.73
C GLU A 112 -13.69 -5.06 15.03
N GLU A 113 -13.93 -3.77 14.82
CA GLU A 113 -15.24 -3.14 15.06
C GLU A 113 -16.32 -3.62 14.07
N LEU A 114 -15.96 -3.74 12.77
CA LEU A 114 -16.90 -4.26 11.77
C LEU A 114 -17.30 -5.71 12.05
N SER A 115 -16.33 -6.57 12.41
CA SER A 115 -16.60 -7.96 12.79
C SER A 115 -17.49 -8.03 14.05
N ALA A 116 -17.24 -7.19 15.04
CA ALA A 116 -18.07 -7.13 16.25
C ALA A 116 -19.50 -6.64 15.94
N LEU A 117 -19.69 -5.76 14.96
CA LEU A 117 -21.01 -5.32 14.52
C LEU A 117 -21.76 -6.43 13.77
N GLU A 118 -21.07 -7.23 12.94
CA GLU A 118 -21.66 -8.40 12.29
C GLU A 118 -22.09 -9.45 13.31
N ASP A 119 -21.29 -9.70 14.37
CA ASP A 119 -21.64 -10.60 15.49
C ASP A 119 -22.89 -10.13 16.25
N LEU A 120 -23.19 -8.83 16.18
CA LEU A 120 -24.40 -8.23 16.76
C LEU A 120 -25.58 -8.19 15.77
N ASP A 121 -25.49 -8.87 14.63
CA ASP A 121 -26.48 -8.87 13.53
C ASP A 121 -26.74 -7.46 12.96
N PHE A 122 -25.77 -6.53 13.06
CA PHE A 122 -25.89 -5.19 12.49
C PHE A 122 -25.53 -5.20 11.00
N ASN A 123 -26.32 -4.50 10.17
CA ASN A 123 -26.05 -4.38 8.75
C ASN A 123 -24.93 -3.37 8.48
N VAL A 124 -23.71 -3.85 8.21
CA VAL A 124 -22.52 -3.02 7.95
C VAL A 124 -22.59 -2.23 6.63
N ASP A 125 -23.45 -2.59 5.68
CA ASP A 125 -23.67 -1.82 4.44
C ASP A 125 -24.17 -0.39 4.71
N LEU A 126 -24.77 -0.16 5.88
CA LEU A 126 -25.25 1.15 6.33
C LEU A 126 -24.11 2.11 6.74
N LEU A 127 -22.89 1.62 6.90
CA LEU A 127 -21.75 2.41 7.34
C LEU A 127 -21.08 3.22 6.21
N GLY A 128 -21.44 2.92 4.95
CA GLY A 128 -21.04 3.70 3.78
C GLY A 128 -19.77 3.20 3.09
N PHE A 129 -19.21 2.07 3.52
CA PHE A 129 -18.17 1.35 2.78
C PHE A 129 -18.80 0.70 1.54
N ASP A 130 -18.09 0.68 0.43
CA ASP A 130 -18.49 -0.13 -0.72
C ASP A 130 -18.03 -1.59 -0.56
N ALA A 131 -18.55 -2.47 -1.42
CA ALA A 131 -18.26 -3.90 -1.33
C ALA A 131 -16.76 -4.20 -1.55
N GLU A 132 -16.10 -3.42 -2.42
CA GLU A 132 -14.67 -3.58 -2.70
C GLU A 132 -13.82 -3.11 -1.51
N GLU A 133 -14.21 -2.03 -0.83
CA GLU A 133 -13.56 -1.56 0.39
C GLU A 133 -13.69 -2.58 1.54
N LEU A 134 -14.88 -3.17 1.71
CA LEU A 134 -15.10 -4.22 2.71
C LEU A 134 -14.34 -5.50 2.35
N ASP A 135 -14.42 -5.95 1.10
CA ASP A 135 -13.67 -7.11 0.63
C ASP A 135 -12.17 -6.92 0.85
N ASN A 136 -11.61 -5.77 0.49
CA ASN A 136 -10.19 -5.49 0.70
C ASN A 136 -9.82 -5.46 2.19
N LEU A 137 -10.68 -4.90 3.04
CA LEU A 137 -10.44 -4.86 4.48
C LEU A 137 -10.45 -6.26 5.12
N PHE A 138 -11.29 -7.18 4.60
CA PHE A 138 -11.41 -8.55 5.10
C PHE A 138 -10.56 -9.56 4.31
N LEU A 139 -10.14 -9.28 3.07
CA LEU A 139 -9.25 -10.13 2.29
C LEU A 139 -7.86 -10.26 2.92
N ASP A 140 -7.40 -9.25 3.63
CA ASP A 140 -6.15 -9.32 4.41
C ASP A 140 -6.19 -10.37 5.54
N ASP A 141 -7.38 -10.87 5.91
CA ASP A 141 -7.54 -11.89 6.97
C ASP A 141 -7.72 -13.32 6.42
N THR A 142 -7.83 -13.52 5.09
CA THR A 142 -7.86 -14.87 4.49
C THR A 142 -6.47 -15.43 4.20
N GLY A 143 -5.43 -14.64 4.34
CA GLY A 143 -4.08 -15.14 4.55
C GLY A 143 -4.06 -15.84 5.90
N SER A 144 -4.00 -17.17 5.90
CA SER A 144 -3.68 -17.94 7.11
C SER A 144 -2.47 -17.28 7.77
N GLY A 145 -2.72 -16.42 8.77
CA GLY A 145 -1.66 -15.84 9.57
C GLY A 145 -0.78 -16.99 10.03
N GLY A 146 0.44 -17.06 9.56
CA GLY A 146 1.39 -18.04 10.00
C GLY A 146 1.48 -17.99 11.52
N LEU A 147 1.93 -19.05 12.17
CA LEU A 147 2.09 -19.14 13.64
C LEU A 147 3.08 -18.08 14.19
N THR A 148 3.63 -17.20 13.33
CA THR A 148 4.58 -16.14 13.66
C THR A 148 4.21 -14.88 12.87
N ASP A 149 4.49 -13.71 13.46
CA ASP A 149 4.51 -12.42 12.76
C ASP A 149 5.43 -12.55 11.54
N GLU A 150 4.89 -12.42 10.32
CA GLU A 150 5.60 -12.64 9.05
C GLU A 150 6.83 -11.73 8.89
N ASP A 151 6.78 -10.52 9.45
CA ASP A 151 7.88 -9.57 9.49
C ASP A 151 8.76 -9.73 10.75
N SER A 152 8.46 -10.66 11.64
CA SER A 152 9.24 -10.96 12.84
C SER A 152 10.42 -11.86 12.50
N ALA A 153 11.58 -11.28 12.49
CA ALA A 153 12.81 -12.01 12.22
C ALA A 153 13.53 -12.39 13.52
N PRO A 154 13.94 -13.66 13.71
CA PRO A 154 14.66 -14.10 14.90
C PRO A 154 16.04 -13.42 15.00
N GLU A 155 16.57 -13.30 16.23
CA GLU A 155 17.92 -12.78 16.43
C GLU A 155 18.95 -13.62 15.67
N VAL A 156 19.85 -12.95 14.96
CA VAL A 156 20.94 -13.61 14.22
C VAL A 156 21.91 -14.24 15.25
N PRO A 157 22.19 -15.54 15.17
CA PRO A 157 23.13 -16.18 16.09
C PRO A 157 24.53 -15.58 15.93
N GLU A 158 25.28 -15.44 17.05
CA GLU A 158 26.67 -14.90 17.04
C GLU A 158 27.61 -15.67 16.11
N LYS A 159 27.34 -16.96 15.91
CA LYS A 159 28.08 -17.80 14.96
C LYS A 159 27.11 -18.35 13.93
N PRO A 160 27.42 -18.18 12.63
CA PRO A 160 26.63 -18.82 11.58
C PRO A 160 26.58 -20.34 11.77
N VAL A 161 25.40 -20.92 11.65
CA VAL A 161 25.21 -22.38 11.67
C VAL A 161 25.37 -22.93 10.26
N SER A 162 24.87 -22.20 9.25
CA SER A 162 24.94 -22.61 7.84
C SER A 162 26.31 -22.31 7.25
N VAL A 163 26.81 -23.23 6.43
CA VAL A 163 28.00 -23.07 5.62
C VAL A 163 27.67 -23.21 4.14
N GLU A 164 28.54 -22.73 3.27
CA GLU A 164 28.34 -22.84 1.82
C GLU A 164 28.20 -24.33 1.39
N GLY A 165 27.18 -24.62 0.60
CA GLY A 165 26.79 -25.96 0.17
C GLY A 165 25.71 -26.63 1.03
N ASP A 166 25.37 -26.09 2.20
CA ASP A 166 24.30 -26.66 3.04
C ASP A 166 22.94 -26.49 2.40
N ILE A 167 22.15 -27.58 2.39
CA ILE A 167 20.74 -27.60 1.99
C ILE A 167 19.88 -27.89 3.21
N TRP A 168 19.06 -26.92 3.60
CA TRP A 168 18.07 -27.06 4.67
C TRP A 168 16.75 -27.52 4.12
N ILE A 169 16.15 -28.53 4.75
CA ILE A 169 14.82 -29.06 4.41
C ILE A 169 13.80 -28.46 5.37
N CYS A 170 12.89 -27.65 4.84
CA CYS A 170 11.87 -26.94 5.59
C CYS A 170 10.49 -27.47 5.17
N GLY A 171 10.08 -28.63 5.66
CA GLY A 171 8.88 -29.33 5.19
C GLY A 171 9.03 -29.75 3.73
N GLU A 172 8.21 -29.21 2.85
CA GLU A 172 8.30 -29.45 1.39
C GLU A 172 9.28 -28.51 0.67
N HIS A 173 9.78 -27.49 1.39
CA HIS A 173 10.68 -26.47 0.85
C HIS A 173 12.16 -26.81 1.09
N LYS A 174 13.03 -26.27 0.26
CA LYS A 174 14.48 -26.39 0.40
C LYS A 174 15.13 -25.02 0.37
N VAL A 175 16.13 -24.80 1.21
CA VAL A 175 16.95 -23.57 1.22
C VAL A 175 18.42 -23.96 1.08
N LEU A 176 19.08 -23.46 0.06
CA LEU A 176 20.51 -23.69 -0.19
C LEU A 176 21.31 -22.43 0.20
N CYS A 177 22.35 -22.63 0.98
CA CYS A 177 23.39 -21.62 1.16
C CYS A 177 24.43 -21.78 0.04
N GLY A 178 24.33 -20.99 -1.04
CA GLY A 178 25.19 -21.17 -2.22
C GLY A 178 25.32 -19.91 -3.07
N ASP A 179 26.13 -19.99 -4.12
CA ASP A 179 26.37 -18.91 -5.07
C ASP A 179 25.44 -19.02 -6.29
N SER A 180 24.64 -17.99 -6.52
CA SER A 180 23.67 -17.96 -7.64
C SER A 180 24.31 -17.74 -9.02
N THR A 181 25.60 -17.42 -9.10
CA THR A 181 26.34 -17.42 -10.38
C THR A 181 26.78 -18.81 -10.80
N MET A 182 26.72 -19.78 -9.89
CA MET A 182 27.18 -21.16 -10.12
C MET A 182 26.01 -22.08 -10.43
N ILE A 183 26.00 -22.67 -11.63
CA ILE A 183 24.96 -23.62 -12.04
C ILE A 183 24.87 -24.84 -11.12
N ASP A 184 25.98 -25.23 -10.49
CA ASP A 184 26.02 -26.36 -9.56
C ASP A 184 25.17 -26.12 -8.31
N SER A 185 25.01 -24.86 -7.87
CA SER A 185 24.10 -24.50 -6.78
C SER A 185 22.65 -24.84 -7.14
N TYR A 186 22.23 -24.51 -8.35
CA TYR A 186 20.87 -24.83 -8.83
C TYR A 186 20.67 -26.34 -9.01
N ASN A 187 21.65 -27.03 -9.58
CA ASN A 187 21.59 -28.49 -9.74
C ASN A 187 21.49 -29.20 -8.38
N ALA A 188 22.22 -28.73 -7.38
CA ALA A 188 22.16 -29.27 -6.02
C ALA A 188 20.79 -29.03 -5.36
N LEU A 189 20.18 -27.85 -5.57
CA LEU A 189 18.89 -27.48 -4.99
C LEU A 189 17.72 -28.18 -5.71
N MET A 190 17.70 -28.14 -7.04
CA MET A 190 16.57 -28.51 -7.89
C MET A 190 16.65 -29.94 -8.43
N GLY A 191 17.85 -30.50 -8.57
CA GLY A 191 18.04 -31.77 -9.24
C GLY A 191 17.70 -31.69 -10.72
N GLU A 192 16.74 -32.49 -11.18
CA GLU A 192 16.25 -32.51 -12.58
C GLU A 192 14.98 -31.63 -12.76
N GLU A 193 14.49 -31.01 -11.70
CA GLU A 193 13.28 -30.20 -11.73
C GLU A 193 13.58 -28.78 -12.22
N LEU A 194 12.58 -28.17 -12.90
CA LEU A 194 12.62 -26.77 -13.30
C LEU A 194 11.62 -25.96 -12.46
N ALA A 195 12.02 -24.76 -12.09
CA ALA A 195 11.14 -23.84 -11.41
C ALA A 195 9.97 -23.40 -12.32
N ASP A 196 8.75 -23.35 -11.78
CA ASP A 196 7.57 -22.83 -12.47
C ASP A 196 7.62 -21.33 -12.63
N MET A 197 8.24 -20.64 -11.66
CA MET A 197 8.53 -19.21 -11.69
C MET A 197 9.76 -18.88 -10.83
N VAL A 198 10.30 -17.69 -11.00
CA VAL A 198 11.37 -17.15 -10.17
C VAL A 198 10.97 -15.78 -9.66
N PHE A 199 11.12 -15.56 -8.35
CA PHE A 199 11.20 -14.23 -7.74
C PHE A 199 12.58 -14.09 -7.08
N THR A 200 13.35 -13.06 -7.45
CA THR A 200 14.72 -12.89 -6.96
C THR A 200 15.09 -11.44 -6.69
N ASP A 201 15.91 -11.24 -5.66
CA ASP A 201 16.39 -9.94 -5.21
C ASP A 201 17.95 -9.95 -5.17
N PRO A 202 18.62 -9.81 -6.33
CA PRO A 202 20.07 -9.78 -6.38
C PRO A 202 20.63 -8.50 -5.73
N PRO A 203 21.93 -8.46 -5.37
CA PRO A 203 22.60 -7.22 -4.95
C PRO A 203 22.41 -6.09 -5.99
N TYR A 204 22.37 -4.82 -5.53
CA TYR A 204 22.06 -3.66 -6.38
C TYR A 204 23.27 -2.83 -6.79
N ASN A 205 24.49 -3.29 -6.49
CA ASN A 205 25.76 -2.57 -6.77
C ASN A 205 25.83 -1.16 -6.13
N VAL A 206 25.13 -0.96 -5.01
CA VAL A 206 25.03 0.35 -4.33
C VAL A 206 26.02 0.53 -3.19
N ASN A 207 26.89 -0.47 -2.96
CA ASN A 207 27.91 -0.47 -1.90
C ASN A 207 27.31 -0.16 -0.52
N TYR A 208 26.23 -0.89 -0.18
CA TYR A 208 25.47 -0.69 1.06
C TYR A 208 26.35 -0.85 2.30
N ALA A 209 26.04 -0.06 3.36
CA ALA A 209 26.74 -0.10 4.66
C ALA A 209 28.24 0.26 4.64
N ASN A 210 28.78 0.75 3.54
CA ASN A 210 30.20 1.14 3.46
C ASN A 210 30.44 2.62 3.75
N SER A 211 29.37 3.38 4.12
CA SER A 211 29.54 4.78 4.50
C SER A 211 30.28 4.91 5.85
N MET A 212 31.07 5.98 6.01
CA MET A 212 31.73 6.28 7.29
C MET A 212 30.71 6.37 8.45
N LYS A 213 29.51 6.82 8.19
CA LYS A 213 28.42 6.95 9.17
C LYS A 213 27.91 5.59 9.66
N ASP A 214 27.84 4.60 8.79
CA ASP A 214 27.41 3.24 9.12
C ASP A 214 28.49 2.50 9.91
N LYS A 215 29.76 2.69 9.52
CA LYS A 215 30.92 2.18 10.25
C LYS A 215 31.02 2.74 11.68
N MET A 216 30.76 4.04 11.85
CA MET A 216 30.75 4.70 13.16
C MET A 216 29.60 4.25 14.07
N ARG A 217 28.47 3.79 13.49
CA ARG A 217 27.31 3.31 14.25
C ARG A 217 27.35 1.82 14.57
N GLY A 218 28.39 1.10 14.17
CA GLY A 218 28.49 -0.35 14.36
C GLY A 218 27.44 -1.16 13.59
N LYS A 219 26.74 -0.53 12.64
CA LYS A 219 25.68 -1.14 11.81
C LYS A 219 26.15 -1.51 10.41
N ALA A 220 27.49 -1.55 10.19
CA ALA A 220 28.05 -1.94 8.91
C ALA A 220 27.85 -3.45 8.68
N ARG A 221 26.84 -3.79 7.92
CA ARG A 221 26.61 -5.16 7.40
C ARG A 221 26.73 -5.09 5.88
N PRO A 222 27.94 -5.36 5.32
CA PRO A 222 28.12 -5.36 3.87
C PRO A 222 27.32 -6.49 3.24
N ILE A 223 26.65 -6.19 2.14
CA ILE A 223 25.99 -7.19 1.30
C ILE A 223 27.06 -7.75 0.35
N GLN A 224 27.11 -9.07 0.22
CA GLN A 224 28.03 -9.73 -0.71
C GLN A 224 27.65 -9.34 -2.16
N ASN A 225 28.66 -9.10 -2.99
CA ASN A 225 28.53 -8.70 -4.40
C ASN A 225 27.79 -7.35 -4.64
N ASP A 226 27.61 -6.52 -3.61
CA ASP A 226 26.93 -5.21 -3.73
C ASP A 226 27.89 -4.05 -4.11
N ASN A 227 29.13 -4.35 -4.48
CA ASN A 227 30.15 -3.37 -4.89
C ASN A 227 31.09 -3.96 -5.95
N LEU A 228 30.54 -4.42 -7.05
CA LEU A 228 31.28 -5.03 -8.16
C LEU A 228 31.70 -4.00 -9.21
N GLY A 229 31.18 -2.77 -9.15
CA GLY A 229 31.48 -1.74 -10.14
C GLY A 229 31.19 -2.21 -11.57
N ASP A 230 32.21 -2.13 -12.45
CA ASP A 230 32.08 -2.51 -13.88
C ASP A 230 31.81 -4.02 -14.08
N GLY A 231 32.18 -4.87 -13.10
CA GLY A 231 31.91 -6.32 -13.15
C GLY A 231 30.47 -6.72 -12.83
N PHE A 232 29.62 -5.74 -12.48
CA PHE A 232 28.24 -6.04 -12.10
C PHE A 232 27.37 -6.58 -13.27
N GLY A 233 27.67 -6.13 -14.49
CA GLY A 233 27.02 -6.64 -15.70
C GLY A 233 27.28 -8.12 -15.93
N ASP A 234 28.53 -8.58 -15.74
CA ASP A 234 28.92 -9.99 -15.88
C ASP A 234 28.25 -10.85 -14.80
N PHE A 235 28.25 -10.37 -13.54
CA PHE A 235 27.53 -11.02 -12.45
C PHE A 235 26.06 -11.24 -12.77
N LEU A 236 25.36 -10.21 -13.22
CA LEU A 236 23.94 -10.32 -13.59
C LEU A 236 23.74 -11.23 -14.81
N TYR A 237 24.64 -11.20 -15.77
CA TYR A 237 24.58 -12.08 -16.93
C TYR A 237 24.68 -13.57 -16.54
N ASP A 238 25.59 -13.93 -15.65
CA ASP A 238 25.76 -15.29 -15.15
C ASP A 238 24.52 -15.75 -14.37
N VAL A 239 23.98 -14.90 -13.48
CA VAL A 239 22.73 -15.18 -12.75
C VAL A 239 21.57 -15.37 -13.73
N CYS A 240 21.36 -14.45 -14.67
CA CYS A 240 20.29 -14.56 -15.67
C CYS A 240 20.43 -15.78 -16.55
N THR A 241 21.66 -16.18 -16.93
CA THR A 241 21.92 -17.39 -17.71
C THR A 241 21.46 -18.63 -16.95
N ASN A 242 21.80 -18.74 -15.66
CA ASN A 242 21.36 -19.85 -14.83
C ASN A 242 19.82 -19.87 -14.67
N LEU A 243 19.20 -18.71 -14.48
CA LEU A 243 17.73 -18.61 -14.41
C LEU A 243 17.06 -19.08 -15.72
N MET A 244 17.62 -18.72 -16.91
CA MET A 244 17.09 -19.18 -18.20
C MET A 244 17.24 -20.68 -18.39
N MET A 245 18.16 -21.34 -17.71
CA MET A 245 18.35 -22.80 -17.76
C MET A 245 17.39 -23.51 -16.78
N MET A 246 17.14 -22.91 -15.61
CA MET A 246 16.47 -23.57 -14.49
C MET A 246 15.00 -23.18 -14.31
N CYS A 247 14.49 -22.21 -15.06
CA CYS A 247 13.11 -21.75 -14.99
C CYS A 247 12.40 -21.96 -16.34
N LYS A 248 11.19 -22.53 -16.30
CA LYS A 248 10.32 -22.71 -17.46
C LYS A 248 9.22 -21.65 -17.58
N GLY A 249 9.07 -20.80 -16.55
CA GLY A 249 7.99 -19.82 -16.46
C GLY A 249 8.45 -18.36 -16.34
N ALA A 250 7.66 -17.56 -15.66
CA ALA A 250 7.90 -16.14 -15.47
C ALA A 250 9.04 -15.88 -14.47
N MET A 251 9.75 -14.80 -14.67
CA MET A 251 10.84 -14.35 -13.82
C MET A 251 10.60 -12.90 -13.38
N TYR A 252 10.67 -12.68 -12.07
CA TYR A 252 10.56 -11.38 -11.39
C TYR A 252 11.91 -11.07 -10.77
N VAL A 253 12.61 -10.05 -11.25
CA VAL A 253 13.94 -9.69 -10.77
C VAL A 253 13.94 -8.28 -10.23
N CYS A 254 14.05 -8.14 -8.92
CA CYS A 254 14.13 -6.85 -8.24
C CYS A 254 15.44 -6.13 -8.58
N MET A 255 15.41 -4.81 -8.68
CA MET A 255 16.61 -4.03 -8.95
C MET A 255 16.46 -2.56 -8.50
N SER A 256 17.58 -1.91 -8.27
CA SER A 256 17.65 -0.45 -8.13
C SER A 256 17.39 0.24 -9.47
N SER A 257 16.65 1.35 -9.45
CA SER A 257 16.43 2.16 -10.66
C SER A 257 17.73 2.66 -11.34
N SER A 258 18.85 2.71 -10.62
CA SER A 258 20.16 3.09 -11.19
C SER A 258 20.78 2.00 -12.09
N GLU A 259 20.46 0.73 -11.84
CA GLU A 259 21.04 -0.43 -12.51
C GLU A 259 20.07 -1.15 -13.45
N LEU A 260 18.90 -0.54 -13.73
CA LEU A 260 17.90 -1.14 -14.64
C LEU A 260 18.45 -1.43 -16.03
N HIS A 261 19.29 -0.56 -16.56
CA HIS A 261 19.90 -0.76 -17.87
C HIS A 261 20.88 -1.95 -17.89
N THR A 262 21.63 -2.13 -16.79
CA THR A 262 22.57 -3.25 -16.62
C THR A 262 21.79 -4.57 -16.52
N LEU A 263 20.74 -4.61 -15.66
CA LEU A 263 19.88 -5.79 -15.55
C LEU A 263 19.18 -6.12 -16.87
N HIS A 264 18.59 -5.14 -17.53
CA HIS A 264 17.91 -5.35 -18.81
C HIS A 264 18.88 -5.94 -19.86
N GLY A 265 20.09 -5.35 -19.97
CA GLY A 265 21.12 -5.85 -20.88
C GLY A 265 21.55 -7.29 -20.59
N ALA A 266 21.77 -7.62 -19.32
CA ALA A 266 22.13 -8.95 -18.86
C ALA A 266 21.00 -9.97 -19.13
N PHE A 267 19.76 -9.64 -18.79
CA PHE A 267 18.58 -10.48 -18.98
C PHE A 267 18.33 -10.82 -20.46
N VAL A 268 18.33 -9.82 -21.31
CA VAL A 268 18.14 -10.00 -22.76
C VAL A 268 19.36 -10.72 -23.37
N GLY A 269 20.59 -10.38 -22.96
CA GLY A 269 21.80 -11.05 -23.41
C GLY A 269 21.86 -12.53 -23.04
N ALA A 270 21.27 -12.92 -21.92
CA ALA A 270 21.14 -14.32 -21.48
C ALA A 270 20.00 -15.08 -22.20
N GLY A 271 19.27 -14.45 -23.13
CA GLY A 271 18.17 -15.07 -23.88
C GLY A 271 16.80 -14.86 -23.26
N GLY A 272 16.66 -13.85 -22.40
CA GLY A 272 15.39 -13.46 -21.82
C GLY A 272 14.60 -12.50 -22.72
N LYS A 273 13.27 -12.62 -22.67
CA LYS A 273 12.31 -11.69 -23.24
C LYS A 273 11.78 -10.80 -22.11
N TRP A 274 12.20 -9.55 -22.08
CA TRP A 274 11.63 -8.55 -21.22
C TRP A 274 10.21 -8.19 -21.67
N SER A 275 9.26 -8.14 -20.73
CA SER A 275 7.86 -7.76 -20.97
C SER A 275 7.57 -6.37 -20.43
N THR A 276 7.76 -6.16 -19.13
CA THR A 276 7.56 -4.85 -18.49
C THR A 276 8.44 -4.72 -17.24
N PHE A 277 8.47 -3.53 -16.65
CA PHE A 277 8.87 -3.32 -15.28
C PHE A 277 7.62 -3.15 -14.43
N ILE A 278 7.50 -3.95 -13.38
CA ILE A 278 6.54 -3.76 -12.32
C ILE A 278 7.14 -2.77 -11.33
N ILE A 279 6.35 -1.82 -10.88
CA ILE A 279 6.79 -0.77 -9.94
C ILE A 279 6.22 -1.08 -8.57
N TRP A 280 7.05 -1.55 -7.66
CA TRP A 280 6.70 -1.59 -6.26
C TRP A 280 6.70 -0.18 -5.68
N ALA A 281 5.51 0.41 -5.52
CA ALA A 281 5.28 1.72 -4.91
C ALA A 281 5.15 1.59 -3.40
N LYS A 282 6.05 2.28 -2.66
CA LYS A 282 6.13 2.21 -1.20
C LYS A 282 5.27 3.31 -0.56
N ASN A 283 4.79 3.08 0.65
CA ASN A 283 4.05 4.07 1.44
C ASN A 283 4.85 5.33 1.78
N THR A 284 6.21 5.24 1.85
CA THR A 284 7.09 6.38 2.15
C THR A 284 8.35 6.35 1.29
N PHE A 285 8.87 7.53 0.95
CA PHE A 285 10.16 7.63 0.27
C PHE A 285 11.35 7.41 1.21
N THR A 286 12.51 7.11 0.64
CA THR A 286 13.78 7.07 1.37
C THR A 286 14.54 8.38 1.11
N LEU A 287 14.83 9.12 2.18
CA LEU A 287 15.57 10.38 2.08
C LEU A 287 17.01 10.11 1.61
N GLY A 288 17.35 10.65 0.44
CA GLY A 288 18.67 10.55 -0.19
C GLY A 288 19.22 11.93 -0.57
N ARG A 289 20.30 11.95 -1.37
CA ARG A 289 20.95 13.18 -1.86
C ARG A 289 20.45 13.60 -3.25
N ALA A 290 19.54 12.83 -3.85
CA ALA A 290 18.98 13.12 -5.14
C ALA A 290 17.90 14.22 -5.04
N ASP A 291 17.64 14.96 -6.13
CA ASP A 291 16.60 15.97 -6.20
C ASP A 291 15.20 15.36 -5.98
N TYR A 292 14.96 14.18 -6.59
CA TYR A 292 13.76 13.39 -6.36
C TYR A 292 14.03 12.24 -5.41
N GLN A 293 13.22 12.12 -4.36
CA GLN A 293 13.35 11.05 -3.38
C GLN A 293 12.68 9.77 -3.90
N ARG A 294 13.39 8.64 -3.77
CA ARG A 294 12.89 7.36 -4.28
C ARG A 294 11.81 6.78 -3.38
N GLN A 295 10.63 6.53 -3.94
CA GLN A 295 9.48 5.92 -3.28
C GLN A 295 9.07 4.61 -3.94
N TYR A 296 9.89 4.08 -4.84
CA TYR A 296 9.60 2.84 -5.54
C TYR A 296 10.85 1.98 -5.74
N GLU A 297 10.63 0.71 -5.98
CA GLU A 297 11.62 -0.19 -6.57
C GLU A 297 11.04 -0.86 -7.81
N PRO A 298 11.79 -0.94 -8.91
CA PRO A 298 11.35 -1.65 -10.10
C PRO A 298 11.69 -3.13 -10.02
N ILE A 299 10.80 -3.94 -10.59
CA ILE A 299 10.96 -5.39 -10.72
C ILE A 299 10.88 -5.72 -12.21
N LEU A 300 11.94 -6.28 -12.77
CA LEU A 300 11.92 -6.76 -14.15
C LEU A 300 10.98 -7.97 -14.22
N TYR A 301 10.02 -7.92 -15.13
CA TYR A 301 9.14 -9.04 -15.44
C TYR A 301 9.39 -9.51 -16.86
N GLY A 302 9.68 -10.80 -17.01
CA GLY A 302 9.97 -11.42 -18.29
C GLY A 302 10.06 -12.95 -18.20
N TRP A 303 10.47 -13.57 -19.25
CA TRP A 303 10.64 -15.03 -19.37
C TRP A 303 11.64 -15.36 -20.47
N LYS A 304 11.95 -16.66 -20.67
CA LYS A 304 12.85 -17.11 -21.73
C LYS A 304 12.27 -16.81 -23.10
N ASP A 305 13.05 -16.19 -23.98
CA ASP A 305 12.58 -15.86 -25.33
C ASP A 305 12.21 -17.12 -26.15
N GLY A 306 11.14 -17.00 -26.95
CA GLY A 306 10.60 -18.11 -27.72
C GLY A 306 9.83 -19.17 -26.90
N HIS A 307 9.64 -18.97 -25.59
CA HIS A 307 8.88 -19.87 -24.71
C HIS A 307 7.59 -19.18 -24.23
N GLU A 308 6.57 -19.99 -23.95
CA GLU A 308 5.37 -19.53 -23.26
C GLU A 308 5.63 -19.50 -21.75
N HIS A 309 4.95 -18.61 -21.05
CA HIS A 309 4.93 -18.57 -19.60
C HIS A 309 3.50 -18.79 -19.10
N PHE A 310 3.37 -19.36 -17.92
CA PHE A 310 2.08 -19.52 -17.28
C PHE A 310 1.63 -18.18 -16.70
N TRP A 311 0.37 -17.81 -16.98
CA TRP A 311 -0.29 -16.64 -16.40
C TRP A 311 -1.65 -17.06 -15.85
N CYS A 312 -1.87 -16.93 -14.55
CA CYS A 312 -3.14 -17.28 -13.88
C CYS A 312 -4.03 -16.06 -13.59
N GLY A 313 -3.49 -14.84 -13.74
CA GLY A 313 -4.24 -13.61 -13.52
C GLY A 313 -5.17 -13.25 -14.69
N ALA A 314 -6.16 -12.40 -14.41
CA ALA A 314 -6.95 -11.73 -15.44
C ALA A 314 -6.12 -10.62 -16.13
N ARG A 315 -6.71 -9.92 -17.12
CA ARG A 315 -6.02 -8.84 -17.86
C ARG A 315 -6.21 -7.45 -17.24
N ASP A 316 -6.64 -7.40 -16.00
CA ASP A 316 -6.89 -6.21 -15.17
C ASP A 316 -5.77 -5.92 -14.16
N GLN A 317 -4.71 -6.72 -14.14
CA GLN A 317 -3.58 -6.54 -13.24
C GLN A 317 -2.73 -5.33 -13.66
N SER A 318 -2.52 -4.42 -12.70
CA SER A 318 -1.64 -3.26 -12.87
C SER A 318 -0.16 -3.65 -12.76
N ASP A 319 0.70 -2.93 -13.46
CA ASP A 319 2.15 -3.01 -13.28
C ASP A 319 2.67 -2.07 -12.17
N VAL A 320 1.78 -1.49 -11.37
CA VAL A 320 2.10 -0.74 -10.15
C VAL A 320 1.49 -1.46 -8.95
N TRP A 321 2.37 -1.96 -8.07
CA TRP A 321 1.99 -2.67 -6.85
C TRP A 321 2.20 -1.75 -5.64
N PHE A 322 1.15 -1.52 -4.87
CA PHE A 322 1.18 -0.71 -3.66
C PHE A 322 1.35 -1.64 -2.45
N VAL A 323 2.60 -1.82 -2.02
CA VAL A 323 2.93 -2.65 -0.87
C VAL A 323 3.75 -1.82 0.12
N ASN A 324 3.40 -1.86 1.38
CA ASN A 324 4.09 -1.13 2.42
C ASN A 324 5.49 -1.72 2.64
N LYS A 325 6.48 -0.86 2.87
CA LYS A 325 7.81 -1.35 3.25
C LYS A 325 7.79 -1.84 4.71
N PRO A 326 8.60 -2.87 5.07
CA PRO A 326 8.70 -3.34 6.44
C PRO A 326 9.05 -2.22 7.42
N VAL A 327 8.37 -2.17 8.56
CA VAL A 327 8.57 -1.12 9.59
C VAL A 327 9.87 -1.36 10.38
N LYS A 328 10.27 -2.61 10.57
CA LYS A 328 11.51 -3.01 11.28
C LYS A 328 12.43 -3.77 10.34
N ASN A 329 13.64 -3.26 10.15
CA ASN A 329 14.69 -3.87 9.32
C ASN A 329 15.93 -4.23 10.16
N ASP A 330 15.73 -4.83 11.34
CA ASP A 330 16.85 -5.09 12.26
C ASP A 330 17.76 -6.22 11.78
N LEU A 331 17.26 -7.14 10.94
CA LEU A 331 18.02 -8.29 10.45
C LEU A 331 18.68 -8.07 9.08
N HIS A 332 17.93 -7.54 8.13
CA HIS A 332 18.44 -7.25 6.80
C HIS A 332 18.00 -5.86 6.35
N PRO A 333 18.95 -4.99 5.97
CA PRO A 333 18.66 -3.57 5.69
C PRO A 333 17.76 -3.34 4.45
N THR A 334 17.64 -4.34 3.59
CA THR A 334 16.90 -4.30 2.33
C THR A 334 15.88 -5.43 2.22
N MET A 335 15.34 -5.91 3.36
CA MET A 335 14.34 -6.96 3.38
C MET A 335 13.11 -6.58 2.56
N LYS A 336 12.63 -7.52 1.74
CA LYS A 336 11.37 -7.38 1.02
C LYS A 336 10.21 -7.79 1.95
N PRO A 337 9.05 -7.10 1.89
CA PRO A 337 7.88 -7.56 2.61
C PRO A 337 7.39 -8.90 2.05
N VAL A 338 6.83 -9.75 2.90
CA VAL A 338 6.30 -11.06 2.49
C VAL A 338 5.18 -10.91 1.47
N GLU A 339 4.32 -9.90 1.68
CA GLU A 339 3.23 -9.53 0.77
C GLU A 339 3.70 -9.27 -0.68
N LEU A 340 4.94 -8.83 -0.89
CA LEU A 340 5.48 -8.56 -2.22
C LEU A 340 5.91 -9.86 -2.95
N VAL A 341 6.26 -10.91 -2.21
CA VAL A 341 6.84 -12.17 -2.71
C VAL A 341 5.79 -13.26 -2.84
#